data_c55cff80d57371c2d88b143869f5f78c
#
_entry.id   c55cff80d57371c2d88b143869f5f78c
#
_cell.length_a   1.000
_cell.length_b   1.000
_cell.length_c   1.000
_cell.angle_alpha   90.00
_cell.angle_beta   90.00
_cell.angle_gamma   90.00
#
_symmetry.space_group_name_H-M   'P 1'
#
loop_
_entity.id
_entity.type
_entity.pdbx_description
1 polymer ?
#
loop_
_entity_poly.entity_id
_entity_poly.type
_entity_poly.pdbx_seq_one_letter_code
_entity_poly.pdbx_strand_id
1 'polypeptide(L)'
;MVKNIVVLGCTGSIGRSTLAVLRENREHFRLLALAAGSNTRLLEKQIVEFEPRAVSVKSRQDACQLQERFPRLKTFCGAEGLEEIVSLPGADCVVAAINGTDGLAAVIQAIRLKRRLCLANKETLVAAGELITREINAAGAEIVPIDSEQSAIFQCLASGVPSAGTFRVPSAGTFRVPSTGTFRAPASLRRVILTASGGPF
;
A
#
# COMPACT_ATOMS: atom_id res chain seq x y z
N MET A 1 -7.85 18.31 2.42
CA MET A 1 -8.15 17.60 1.15
C MET A 1 -8.31 16.12 1.44
N VAL A 2 -9.36 15.50 0.90
CA VAL A 2 -9.58 14.04 0.97
C VAL A 2 -8.58 13.34 0.07
N LYS A 3 -7.90 12.30 0.57
CA LYS A 3 -6.93 11.50 -0.19
C LYS A 3 -7.60 10.29 -0.84
N ASN A 4 -7.36 10.08 -2.12
CA ASN A 4 -7.88 8.94 -2.86
C ASN A 4 -6.90 7.76 -2.78
N ILE A 5 -7.39 6.63 -2.33
CA ILE A 5 -6.59 5.45 -2.01
C ILE A 5 -6.91 4.32 -3.01
N VAL A 6 -5.87 3.69 -3.51
CA VAL A 6 -5.94 2.42 -4.27
C VAL A 6 -5.43 1.31 -3.37
N VAL A 7 -6.16 0.20 -3.27
CA VAL A 7 -5.76 -0.94 -2.43
C VAL A 7 -5.55 -2.17 -3.31
N LEU A 8 -4.31 -2.60 -3.42
CA LEU A 8 -3.90 -3.84 -4.08
C LEU A 8 -3.91 -4.98 -3.05
N GLY A 9 -4.72 -6.02 -3.28
CA GLY A 9 -4.88 -7.14 -2.35
C GLY A 9 -5.92 -6.89 -1.26
N CYS A 10 -7.04 -6.24 -1.60
CA CYS A 10 -8.09 -5.80 -0.67
C CYS A 10 -8.78 -6.92 0.11
N THR A 11 -8.74 -8.15 -0.38
CA THR A 11 -9.36 -9.32 0.29
C THR A 11 -8.43 -10.03 1.26
N GLY A 12 -7.13 -9.71 1.26
CA GLY A 12 -6.13 -10.21 2.22
C GLY A 12 -6.27 -9.56 3.60
N SER A 13 -5.48 -10.01 4.58
CA SER A 13 -5.53 -9.49 5.97
C SER A 13 -5.22 -8.00 6.04
N ILE A 14 -4.11 -7.55 5.43
CA ILE A 14 -3.70 -6.15 5.42
C ILE A 14 -4.69 -5.30 4.62
N GLY A 15 -5.15 -5.79 3.45
CA GLY A 15 -6.17 -5.08 2.67
C GLY A 15 -7.47 -4.86 3.47
N ARG A 16 -7.94 -5.87 4.19
CA ARG A 16 -9.12 -5.74 5.06
C ARG A 16 -8.90 -4.75 6.21
N SER A 17 -7.72 -4.79 6.84
CA SER A 17 -7.35 -3.81 7.87
C SER A 17 -7.29 -2.39 7.31
N THR A 18 -6.75 -2.22 6.11
CA THR A 18 -6.76 -0.94 5.40
C THR A 18 -8.19 -0.44 5.17
N LEU A 19 -9.08 -1.30 4.68
CA LEU A 19 -10.48 -0.93 4.46
C LEU A 19 -11.21 -0.59 5.77
N ALA A 20 -10.87 -1.24 6.89
CA ALA A 20 -11.41 -0.86 8.21
C ALA A 20 -11.00 0.57 8.59
N VAL A 21 -9.73 0.93 8.41
CA VAL A 21 -9.24 2.30 8.66
C VAL A 21 -9.94 3.31 7.75
N LEU A 22 -10.12 2.99 6.45
CA LEU A 22 -10.81 3.89 5.52
C LEU A 22 -12.28 4.09 5.90
N ARG A 23 -12.94 3.04 6.42
CA ARG A 23 -14.34 3.11 6.88
C ARG A 23 -14.53 4.10 8.03
N GLU A 24 -13.58 4.11 8.97
CA GLU A 24 -13.59 4.97 10.15
C GLU A 24 -13.14 6.41 9.88
N ASN A 25 -12.49 6.65 8.71
CA ASN A 25 -11.88 7.95 8.40
C ASN A 25 -12.31 8.47 7.01
N ARG A 26 -13.61 8.36 6.68
CA ARG A 26 -14.16 8.76 5.36
C ARG A 26 -14.03 10.26 5.08
N GLU A 27 -13.90 11.07 6.09
CA GLU A 27 -13.65 12.52 5.96
C GLU A 27 -12.24 12.84 5.48
N HIS A 28 -11.28 11.91 5.65
CA HIS A 28 -9.90 12.07 5.25
C HIS A 28 -9.54 11.25 4.01
N PHE A 29 -10.21 10.11 3.80
CA PHE A 29 -9.86 9.15 2.78
C PHE A 29 -11.07 8.72 1.94
N ARG A 30 -10.84 8.54 0.67
CA ARG A 30 -11.79 7.96 -0.28
C ARG A 30 -11.16 6.77 -0.98
N LEU A 31 -11.87 5.66 -1.05
CA LEU A 31 -11.44 4.51 -1.83
C LEU A 31 -11.68 4.78 -3.32
N LEU A 32 -10.61 4.77 -4.11
CA LEU A 32 -10.66 5.00 -5.55
C LEU A 32 -10.77 3.70 -6.33
N ALA A 33 -9.94 2.69 -5.97
CA ALA A 33 -9.93 1.41 -6.65
C ALA A 33 -9.48 0.27 -5.74
N LEU A 34 -9.90 -0.95 -6.09
CA LEU A 34 -9.59 -2.20 -5.39
C LEU A 34 -8.98 -3.23 -6.34
N ALA A 35 -8.00 -3.99 -5.85
CA ALA A 35 -7.60 -5.22 -6.53
C ALA A 35 -7.76 -6.42 -5.60
N ALA A 36 -8.26 -7.51 -6.15
CA ALA A 36 -8.38 -8.80 -5.48
C ALA A 36 -7.82 -9.92 -6.35
N GLY A 37 -7.41 -11.02 -5.71
CA GLY A 37 -7.10 -12.27 -6.40
C GLY A 37 -8.38 -13.00 -6.82
N SER A 38 -8.60 -14.19 -6.25
CA SER A 38 -9.73 -15.07 -6.56
C SER A 38 -10.95 -14.91 -5.64
N ASN A 39 -10.85 -14.12 -4.56
CA ASN A 39 -11.98 -13.95 -3.62
C ASN A 39 -12.95 -12.86 -4.10
N THR A 40 -13.62 -13.12 -5.22
CA THR A 40 -14.59 -12.18 -5.83
C THR A 40 -15.80 -11.94 -4.95
N ARG A 41 -16.25 -12.96 -4.19
CA ARG A 41 -17.39 -12.82 -3.26
C ARG A 41 -17.16 -11.75 -2.18
N LEU A 42 -15.93 -11.66 -1.63
CA LEU A 42 -15.61 -10.63 -0.66
C LEU A 42 -15.42 -9.28 -1.36
N LEU A 43 -14.82 -9.28 -2.55
CA LEU A 43 -14.65 -8.07 -3.36
C LEU A 43 -16.00 -7.43 -3.69
N GLU A 44 -17.04 -8.20 -4.05
CA GLU A 44 -18.38 -7.68 -4.31
C GLU A 44 -18.97 -6.94 -3.12
N LYS A 45 -18.79 -7.46 -1.90
CA LYS A 45 -19.22 -6.78 -0.68
C LYS A 45 -18.49 -5.44 -0.48
N GLN A 46 -17.18 -5.44 -0.77
CA GLN A 46 -16.36 -4.24 -0.68
C GLN A 46 -16.73 -3.22 -1.75
N ILE A 47 -17.09 -3.66 -2.97
CA ILE A 47 -17.61 -2.79 -4.04
C ILE A 47 -18.91 -2.09 -3.59
N VAL A 48 -19.85 -2.84 -3.05
CA VAL A 48 -21.13 -2.26 -2.56
C VAL A 48 -20.90 -1.28 -1.41
N GLU A 49 -19.97 -1.57 -0.51
CA GLU A 49 -19.72 -0.73 0.66
C GLU A 49 -18.98 0.58 0.34
N PHE A 50 -17.98 0.50 -0.53
CA PHE A 50 -17.06 1.62 -0.76
C PHE A 50 -17.27 2.34 -2.10
N GLU A 51 -18.05 1.78 -3.00
CA GLU A 51 -18.37 2.35 -4.33
C GLU A 51 -17.12 2.83 -5.09
N PRO A 52 -16.09 1.96 -5.30
CA PRO A 52 -14.88 2.36 -6.00
C PRO A 52 -15.18 2.68 -7.47
N ARG A 53 -14.33 3.47 -8.11
CA ARG A 53 -14.43 3.78 -9.54
C ARG A 53 -13.99 2.62 -10.42
N ALA A 54 -13.07 1.77 -9.93
CA ALA A 54 -12.54 0.67 -10.68
C ALA A 54 -12.12 -0.49 -9.78
N VAL A 55 -12.09 -1.68 -10.35
CA VAL A 55 -11.53 -2.87 -9.72
C VAL A 55 -10.62 -3.63 -10.68
N SER A 56 -9.70 -4.41 -10.12
CA SER A 56 -8.91 -5.39 -10.87
C SER A 56 -8.97 -6.74 -10.19
N VAL A 57 -9.10 -7.80 -10.98
CA VAL A 57 -9.13 -9.19 -10.53
C VAL A 57 -8.11 -10.03 -11.28
N LYS A 58 -7.81 -11.23 -10.79
CA LYS A 58 -6.78 -12.08 -11.41
C LYS A 58 -7.21 -12.60 -12.77
N SER A 59 -8.44 -13.07 -12.92
CA SER A 59 -8.90 -13.72 -14.12
C SER A 59 -9.82 -12.84 -14.97
N ARG A 60 -9.76 -13.04 -16.30
CA ARG A 60 -10.68 -12.37 -17.23
C ARG A 60 -12.13 -12.80 -17.03
N GLN A 61 -12.35 -14.05 -16.66
CA GLN A 61 -13.69 -14.58 -16.39
C GLN A 61 -14.34 -13.83 -15.21
N ASP A 62 -13.61 -13.67 -14.09
CA ASP A 62 -14.09 -12.92 -12.93
C ASP A 62 -14.37 -11.45 -13.28
N ALA A 63 -13.51 -10.86 -14.12
CA ALA A 63 -13.70 -9.49 -14.58
C ALA A 63 -15.01 -9.34 -15.39
N CYS A 64 -15.30 -10.26 -16.30
CA CYS A 64 -16.56 -10.26 -17.07
C CYS A 64 -17.78 -10.39 -16.16
N GLN A 65 -17.77 -11.31 -15.21
CA GLN A 65 -18.87 -11.51 -14.25
C GLN A 65 -19.11 -10.27 -13.38
N LEU A 66 -18.04 -9.64 -12.92
CA LEU A 66 -18.14 -8.39 -12.16
C LEU A 66 -18.68 -7.24 -13.01
N GLN A 67 -18.25 -7.14 -14.26
CA GLN A 67 -18.74 -6.11 -15.19
C GLN A 67 -20.23 -6.25 -15.50
N GLU A 68 -20.72 -7.49 -15.65
CA GLU A 68 -22.16 -7.77 -15.82
C GLU A 68 -22.96 -7.36 -14.57
N ARG A 69 -22.43 -7.69 -13.38
CA ARG A 69 -23.08 -7.40 -12.10
C ARG A 69 -23.03 -5.93 -11.70
N PHE A 70 -21.95 -5.23 -12.06
CA PHE A 70 -21.72 -3.82 -11.78
C PHE A 70 -21.43 -3.04 -13.07
N PRO A 71 -22.42 -2.77 -13.94
CA PRO A 71 -22.18 -2.19 -15.28
C PRO A 71 -21.48 -0.84 -15.30
N ARG A 72 -21.58 -0.06 -14.23
CA ARG A 72 -20.94 1.26 -14.11
C ARG A 72 -19.50 1.22 -13.58
N LEU A 73 -19.07 0.08 -13.08
CA LEU A 73 -17.75 -0.12 -12.49
C LEU A 73 -16.76 -0.44 -13.62
N LYS A 74 -15.63 0.26 -13.67
CA LYS A 74 -14.53 -0.13 -14.56
C LYS A 74 -13.85 -1.38 -14.02
N THR A 75 -13.82 -2.44 -14.81
CA THR A 75 -13.26 -3.71 -14.37
C THR A 75 -12.07 -4.10 -15.24
N PHE A 76 -10.95 -4.38 -14.60
CA PHE A 76 -9.70 -4.78 -15.22
C PHE A 76 -9.28 -6.18 -14.75
N CYS A 77 -8.29 -6.80 -15.40
CA CYS A 77 -7.77 -8.09 -14.98
C CYS A 77 -6.28 -8.26 -15.26
N GLY A 78 -5.67 -9.20 -14.54
CA GLY A 78 -4.27 -9.57 -14.71
C GLY A 78 -3.28 -8.50 -14.25
N ALA A 79 -2.01 -8.64 -14.68
CA ALA A 79 -0.95 -7.70 -14.32
C ALA A 79 -1.19 -6.30 -14.87
N GLU A 80 -1.60 -6.20 -16.13
CA GLU A 80 -1.97 -4.93 -16.77
C GLU A 80 -3.10 -4.23 -16.02
N GLY A 81 -4.09 -5.00 -15.54
CA GLY A 81 -5.19 -4.46 -14.75
C GLY A 81 -4.74 -3.85 -13.41
N LEU A 82 -3.69 -4.35 -12.81
CA LEU A 82 -3.09 -3.74 -11.60
C LEU A 82 -2.41 -2.41 -11.95
N GLU A 83 -1.72 -2.33 -13.08
CA GLU A 83 -1.10 -1.09 -13.54
C GLU A 83 -2.15 -0.03 -13.92
N GLU A 84 -3.25 -0.44 -14.54
CA GLU A 84 -4.37 0.45 -14.86
C GLU A 84 -4.98 1.11 -13.63
N ILE A 85 -5.24 0.34 -12.56
CA ILE A 85 -5.88 0.93 -11.38
C ILE A 85 -4.96 1.85 -10.58
N VAL A 86 -3.64 1.62 -10.55
CA VAL A 86 -2.69 2.54 -9.90
C VAL A 86 -2.45 3.79 -10.73
N SER A 87 -2.73 3.72 -12.05
CA SER A 87 -2.62 4.84 -12.98
C SER A 87 -3.86 5.72 -13.03
N LEU A 88 -4.92 5.38 -12.34
CA LEU A 88 -6.16 6.16 -12.34
C LEU A 88 -5.90 7.63 -11.97
N PRO A 89 -6.50 8.56 -12.71
CA PRO A 89 -6.41 9.99 -12.39
C PRO A 89 -6.94 10.29 -10.99
N GLY A 90 -6.15 11.04 -10.24
CA GLY A 90 -6.50 11.45 -8.87
C GLY A 90 -6.13 10.43 -7.79
N ALA A 91 -5.47 9.31 -8.11
CA ALA A 91 -4.91 8.44 -7.07
C ALA A 91 -3.80 9.18 -6.32
N ASP A 92 -3.91 9.28 -5.01
CA ASP A 92 -2.91 9.93 -4.15
C ASP A 92 -1.97 8.90 -3.51
N CYS A 93 -2.53 7.75 -3.11
CA CYS A 93 -1.82 6.73 -2.37
C CYS A 93 -2.19 5.32 -2.86
N VAL A 94 -1.21 4.46 -2.91
CA VAL A 94 -1.37 3.04 -3.26
C VAL A 94 -0.93 2.19 -2.07
N VAL A 95 -1.83 1.37 -1.57
CA VAL A 95 -1.53 0.34 -0.56
C VAL A 95 -1.26 -0.97 -1.28
N ALA A 96 0.00 -1.40 -1.30
CA ALA A 96 0.43 -2.63 -1.96
C ALA A 96 0.49 -3.79 -0.95
N ALA A 97 -0.56 -4.62 -0.95
CA ALA A 97 -0.73 -5.77 -0.05
C ALA A 97 -0.98 -7.08 -0.82
N ILE A 98 -0.38 -7.21 -2.00
CA ILE A 98 -0.37 -8.45 -2.80
C ILE A 98 0.85 -9.26 -2.40
N ASN A 99 0.68 -10.55 -2.09
CA ASN A 99 1.77 -11.45 -1.78
C ASN A 99 2.61 -11.79 -3.02
N GLY A 100 3.88 -12.09 -2.82
CA GLY A 100 4.80 -12.47 -3.88
C GLY A 100 5.17 -11.29 -4.80
N THR A 101 5.49 -11.58 -6.05
CA THR A 101 5.95 -10.60 -7.04
C THR A 101 4.88 -10.16 -8.04
N ASP A 102 3.67 -10.68 -7.96
CA ASP A 102 2.58 -10.37 -8.91
C ASP A 102 2.24 -8.87 -8.96
N GLY A 103 2.46 -8.14 -7.87
CA GLY A 103 2.23 -6.70 -7.78
C GLY A 103 3.42 -5.81 -8.18
N LEU A 104 4.59 -6.37 -8.55
CA LEU A 104 5.82 -5.59 -8.74
C LEU A 104 5.70 -4.52 -9.84
N ALA A 105 5.11 -4.87 -10.99
CA ALA A 105 4.94 -3.91 -12.09
C ALA A 105 4.06 -2.73 -11.67
N ALA A 106 2.94 -2.99 -10.98
CA ALA A 106 2.07 -1.95 -10.45
C ALA A 106 2.74 -1.09 -9.37
N VAL A 107 3.61 -1.68 -8.53
CA VAL A 107 4.43 -0.93 -7.56
C VAL A 107 5.39 0.02 -8.27
N ILE A 108 6.11 -0.44 -9.29
CA ILE A 108 7.01 0.39 -10.09
C ILE A 108 6.23 1.52 -10.79
N GLN A 109 5.08 1.18 -11.35
CA GLN A 109 4.21 2.18 -12.00
C GLN A 109 3.72 3.25 -11.02
N ALA A 110 3.31 2.86 -9.81
CA ALA A 110 2.91 3.80 -8.76
C ALA A 110 4.06 4.75 -8.37
N ILE A 111 5.30 4.23 -8.25
CA ILE A 111 6.50 5.01 -7.99
C ILE A 111 6.75 6.04 -9.11
N ARG A 112 6.72 5.61 -10.37
CA ARG A 112 6.92 6.48 -11.54
C ARG A 112 5.88 7.59 -11.63
N LEU A 113 4.65 7.32 -11.22
CA LEU A 113 3.56 8.29 -11.13
C LEU A 113 3.62 9.15 -9.85
N LYS A 114 4.66 9.00 -9.02
CA LYS A 114 4.86 9.73 -7.75
C LYS A 114 3.70 9.56 -6.77
N ARG A 115 3.03 8.40 -6.80
CA ARG A 115 2.01 8.08 -5.81
C ARG A 115 2.72 7.75 -4.49
N ARG A 116 2.14 8.16 -3.36
CA ARG A 116 2.60 7.66 -2.07
C ARG A 116 2.37 6.15 -2.03
N LEU A 117 3.41 5.37 -1.79
CA LEU A 117 3.34 3.92 -1.77
C LEU A 117 3.40 3.40 -0.33
N CYS A 118 2.32 2.79 0.15
CA CYS A 118 2.29 2.03 1.40
C CYS A 118 2.57 0.56 1.08
N LEU A 119 3.78 0.10 1.39
CA LEU A 119 4.25 -1.23 1.02
C LEU A 119 4.16 -2.20 2.20
N ALA A 120 3.34 -3.25 2.03
CA ALA A 120 3.18 -4.33 3.01
C ALA A 120 3.99 -5.58 2.66
N ASN A 121 4.38 -5.71 1.40
CA ASN A 121 4.99 -6.92 0.86
C ASN A 121 6.52 -6.80 0.88
N LYS A 122 7.16 -7.45 1.85
CA LYS A 122 8.63 -7.50 1.96
C LYS A 122 9.29 -8.33 0.85
N GLU A 123 8.57 -9.31 0.29
CA GLU A 123 9.07 -10.16 -0.79
C GLU A 123 9.39 -9.33 -2.04
N THR A 124 8.64 -8.28 -2.29
CA THR A 124 8.90 -7.32 -3.37
C THR A 124 10.23 -6.60 -3.17
N LEU A 125 10.56 -6.21 -1.93
CA LEU A 125 11.86 -5.59 -1.62
C LEU A 125 13.01 -6.58 -1.66
N VAL A 126 12.80 -7.83 -1.26
CA VAL A 126 13.81 -8.88 -1.35
C VAL A 126 14.11 -9.21 -2.81
N ALA A 127 13.09 -9.34 -3.65
CA ALA A 127 13.25 -9.72 -5.07
C ALA A 127 13.74 -8.57 -5.95
N ALA A 128 13.35 -7.33 -5.67
CA ALA A 128 13.57 -6.19 -6.55
C ALA A 128 13.98 -4.89 -5.82
N GLY A 129 14.54 -4.97 -4.61
CA GLY A 129 14.84 -3.81 -3.77
C GLY A 129 15.78 -2.81 -4.43
N GLU A 130 16.80 -3.26 -5.14
CA GLU A 130 17.72 -2.39 -5.88
C GLU A 130 16.99 -1.61 -7.00
N LEU A 131 16.15 -2.30 -7.77
CA LEU A 131 15.33 -1.68 -8.81
C LEU A 131 14.35 -0.66 -8.20
N ILE A 132 13.65 -1.04 -7.14
CA ILE A 132 12.68 -0.17 -6.45
C ILE A 132 13.39 1.08 -5.90
N THR A 133 14.54 0.91 -5.25
CA THR A 133 15.33 2.02 -4.71
C THR A 133 15.77 2.98 -5.81
N ARG A 134 16.20 2.46 -6.96
CA ARG A 134 16.55 3.27 -8.12
C ARG A 134 15.36 4.06 -8.66
N GLU A 135 14.20 3.42 -8.82
CA GLU A 135 12.98 4.07 -9.29
C GLU A 135 12.48 5.15 -8.31
N ILE A 136 12.53 4.88 -7.00
CA ILE A 136 12.17 5.86 -5.96
C ILE A 136 13.07 7.10 -6.04
N ASN A 137 14.40 6.88 -6.13
CA ASN A 137 15.35 7.99 -6.21
C ASN A 137 15.17 8.81 -7.49
N ALA A 138 14.90 8.16 -8.62
CA ALA A 138 14.66 8.81 -9.90
C ALA A 138 13.36 9.62 -9.92
N ALA A 139 12.28 9.07 -9.35
CA ALA A 139 10.98 9.72 -9.34
C ALA A 139 10.82 10.73 -8.20
N GLY A 140 11.57 10.61 -7.10
CA GLY A 140 11.33 11.34 -5.87
C GLY A 140 10.01 10.93 -5.19
N ALA A 141 9.63 9.65 -5.33
CA ALA A 141 8.40 9.13 -4.75
C ALA A 141 8.57 8.83 -3.25
N GLU A 142 7.46 8.86 -2.52
CA GLU A 142 7.44 8.54 -1.10
C GLU A 142 7.00 7.08 -0.90
N ILE A 143 7.78 6.33 -0.11
CA ILE A 143 7.43 4.98 0.32
C ILE A 143 7.25 4.94 1.84
N VAL A 144 6.18 4.31 2.29
CA VAL A 144 5.87 4.09 3.70
C VAL A 144 5.74 2.59 3.93
N PRO A 145 6.61 1.99 4.74
CA PRO A 145 6.46 0.57 5.07
C PRO A 145 5.28 0.38 6.03
N ILE A 146 4.43 -0.60 5.73
CA ILE A 146 3.31 -1.00 6.59
C ILE A 146 3.40 -2.46 7.04
N ASP A 147 4.45 -3.18 6.66
CA ASP A 147 4.87 -4.41 7.31
C ASP A 147 5.33 -4.13 8.75
N SER A 148 5.00 -4.99 9.71
CA SER A 148 5.13 -4.69 11.14
C SER A 148 6.55 -4.33 11.57
N GLU A 149 7.54 -5.11 11.15
CA GLU A 149 8.95 -4.93 11.51
C GLU A 149 9.53 -3.66 10.87
N GLN A 150 9.27 -3.48 9.59
CA GLN A 150 9.76 -2.32 8.84
C GLN A 150 9.07 -1.03 9.28
N SER A 151 7.76 -1.09 9.58
CA SER A 151 7.00 0.03 10.10
C SER A 151 7.50 0.47 11.48
N ALA A 152 7.83 -0.48 12.37
CA ALA A 152 8.41 -0.17 13.67
C ALA A 152 9.73 0.58 13.55
N ILE A 153 10.64 0.09 12.69
CA ILE A 153 11.91 0.79 12.42
C ILE A 153 11.65 2.19 11.84
N PHE A 154 10.77 2.27 10.84
CA PHE A 154 10.43 3.54 10.20
C PHE A 154 9.90 4.57 11.19
N GLN A 155 8.97 4.17 12.07
CA GLN A 155 8.41 5.05 13.09
C GLN A 155 9.46 5.50 14.12
N CYS A 156 10.31 4.58 14.60
CA CYS A 156 11.40 4.91 15.52
C CYS A 156 12.38 5.92 14.92
N LEU A 157 12.74 5.74 13.66
CA LEU A 157 13.67 6.62 12.98
C LEU A 157 13.04 7.99 12.64
N ALA A 158 11.76 8.01 12.26
CA ALA A 158 11.04 9.25 11.90
C ALA A 158 10.72 10.13 13.12
N SER A 159 10.59 9.54 14.31
CA SER A 159 10.28 10.29 15.54
C SER A 159 11.45 11.11 16.09
N GLY A 160 12.65 10.99 15.52
CA GLY A 160 13.83 11.74 15.98
C GLY A 160 14.23 11.43 17.42
N VAL A 161 13.92 10.23 17.94
CA VAL A 161 14.16 9.87 19.34
C VAL A 161 15.65 9.93 19.65
N PRO A 162 16.09 10.75 20.62
CA PRO A 162 17.44 10.69 21.16
C PRO A 162 17.69 9.30 21.74
N SER A 163 18.89 8.78 21.61
CA SER A 163 19.34 7.42 21.83
C SER A 163 19.27 6.85 23.26
N ALA A 164 18.34 7.28 24.10
CA ALA A 164 18.19 6.77 25.46
C ALA A 164 16.75 6.92 25.97
N GLY A 165 15.84 6.10 25.49
CA GLY A 165 14.49 6.09 26.04
C GLY A 165 13.61 5.03 25.42
N THR A 166 12.83 4.36 26.22
CA THR A 166 11.76 3.47 25.79
C THR A 166 10.78 4.23 24.91
N PHE A 167 10.63 3.80 23.66
CA PHE A 167 9.65 4.34 22.72
C PHE A 167 8.23 4.11 23.26
N ARG A 168 7.52 5.20 23.52
CA ARG A 168 6.06 5.18 23.68
C ARG A 168 5.42 5.55 22.36
N VAL A 169 4.62 4.66 21.80
CA VAL A 169 3.70 5.01 20.71
C VAL A 169 2.69 5.99 21.29
N PRO A 170 2.61 7.24 20.81
CA PRO A 170 1.56 8.13 21.26
C PRO A 170 0.22 7.56 20.78
N SER A 171 -0.69 7.26 21.72
CA SER A 171 -2.09 7.04 21.40
C SER A 171 -2.64 8.32 20.75
N ALA A 172 -3.12 8.20 19.52
CA ALA A 172 -3.78 9.27 18.76
C ALA A 172 -3.00 10.60 18.65
N GLY A 173 -1.92 10.60 17.90
CA GLY A 173 -1.20 11.80 17.52
C GLY A 173 -0.83 11.79 16.04
N THR A 174 -1.04 12.91 15.37
CA THR A 174 -0.72 13.11 13.95
C THR A 174 0.76 12.76 13.68
N PHE A 175 0.97 11.62 13.05
CA PHE A 175 2.28 11.24 12.55
C PHE A 175 2.64 12.13 11.34
N ARG A 176 3.57 13.07 11.52
CA ARG A 176 4.12 13.84 10.41
C ARG A 176 5.24 13.01 9.77
N VAL A 177 4.96 12.45 8.61
CA VAL A 177 5.99 11.93 7.71
C VAL A 177 6.75 13.14 7.16
N PRO A 178 8.11 13.17 7.20
CA PRO A 178 8.86 14.22 6.55
C PRO A 178 8.48 14.29 5.07
N SER A 179 8.26 15.49 4.55
CA SER A 179 7.80 15.76 3.18
C SER A 179 8.84 15.47 2.10
N THR A 180 10.00 14.97 2.45
CA THR A 180 11.10 14.66 1.53
C THR A 180 11.28 13.14 1.43
N GLY A 181 10.94 12.59 0.29
CA GLY A 181 10.74 11.18 -0.06
C GLY A 181 11.94 10.21 0.06
N THR A 182 13.01 10.56 0.74
CA THR A 182 14.10 9.64 1.06
C THR A 182 14.34 9.64 2.55
N PHE A 183 13.94 8.56 3.21
CA PHE A 183 14.29 8.35 4.60
C PHE A 183 15.79 8.02 4.68
N ARG A 184 16.58 8.95 5.19
CA ARG A 184 17.97 8.69 5.57
C ARG A 184 18.02 8.48 7.08
N ALA A 185 18.61 7.37 7.50
CA ALA A 185 18.92 7.16 8.91
C ALA A 185 19.74 8.35 9.45
N PRO A 186 19.43 8.88 10.64
CA PRO A 186 20.22 9.94 11.25
C PRO A 186 21.70 9.55 11.33
N ALA A 187 22.61 10.50 11.09
CA ALA A 187 24.05 10.25 11.20
C ALA A 187 24.49 9.80 12.61
N SER A 188 23.67 10.08 13.62
CA SER A 188 23.85 9.64 15.00
C SER A 188 23.40 8.20 15.27
N LEU A 189 22.74 7.53 14.31
CA LEU A 189 22.29 6.15 14.48
C LEU A 189 23.48 5.20 14.54
N ARG A 190 23.68 4.55 15.70
CA ARG A 190 24.81 3.62 15.91
C ARG A 190 24.38 2.15 15.84
N ARG A 191 23.14 1.84 16.17
CA ARG A 191 22.63 0.46 16.23
C ARG A 191 21.12 0.41 16.04
N VAL A 192 20.65 -0.59 15.30
CA VAL A 192 19.23 -0.99 15.25
C VAL A 192 19.14 -2.38 15.86
N ILE A 193 18.23 -2.56 16.82
CA ILE A 193 17.90 -3.86 17.39
C ILE A 193 16.46 -4.16 16.99
N LEU A 194 16.29 -5.17 16.14
CA LEU A 194 14.99 -5.63 15.69
C LEU A 194 14.64 -6.93 16.40
N THR A 195 13.51 -6.91 17.14
CA THR A 195 12.91 -8.14 17.67
C THR A 195 11.86 -8.63 16.67
N ALA A 196 12.08 -9.80 16.13
CA ALA A 196 11.15 -10.45 15.21
C ALA A 196 10.74 -11.82 15.75
N SER A 197 9.50 -12.22 15.51
CA SER A 197 9.08 -13.61 15.72
C SER A 197 9.82 -14.46 14.68
N GLY A 198 10.69 -15.39 15.14
CA GLY A 198 11.35 -16.32 14.23
C GLY A 198 10.33 -17.17 13.49
N GLY A 199 10.06 -16.83 12.24
CA GLY A 199 9.35 -17.71 11.32
C GLY A 199 10.29 -18.73 10.72
N PRO A 200 9.81 -19.86 10.20
CA PRO A 200 10.63 -20.76 9.41
C PRO A 200 11.10 -20.02 8.14
N PHE A 201 12.39 -20.00 7.95
CA PHE A 201 13.02 -19.53 6.70
C PHE A 201 13.00 -20.66 5.69
#